data_924e6aa572c77dc1f02730af89cd5017
#
_entry.id   924e6aa572c77dc1f02730af89cd5017
#
_cell.length_a   1.000
_cell.length_b   1.000
_cell.length_c   1.000
_cell.angle_alpha   90.00
_cell.angle_beta   90.00
_cell.angle_gamma   90.00
#
_symmetry.space_group_name_H-M   'P 1'
#
loop_
_entity.id
_entity.type
_entity.pdbx_description
1 polymer ?
#
loop_
_entity_poly.entity_id
_entity_poly.type
_entity_poly.pdbx_seq_one_letter_code
_entity_poly.pdbx_strand_id
1 'polypeptide(L)'
;MKKIFATLLVFTPFIASAQAITDVNSLTYKLTNIGNVVLEILIAFAVIYIVFQAVRFIMAGNDPEGRATIRDGILWGIVGLFVILSIWGLVKILTNTFRTDTAAPVNQYPQVQYPRQIP
;
A
#
# COMPACT_ATOMS: atom_id res chain seq x y z
N MET A 1 -29.30 12.84 6.33
CA MET A 1 -28.81 12.29 7.60
C MET A 1 -28.91 10.77 7.68
N LYS A 2 -30.00 10.17 7.19
CA LYS A 2 -30.14 8.69 7.21
C LYS A 2 -29.13 7.92 6.35
N LYS A 3 -28.63 8.50 5.27
CA LYS A 3 -27.64 7.88 4.38
C LYS A 3 -26.23 7.83 4.97
N ILE A 4 -25.86 8.78 5.81
CA ILE A 4 -24.57 8.83 6.50
C ILE A 4 -24.52 7.77 7.62
N PHE A 5 -25.66 7.55 8.30
CA PHE A 5 -25.80 6.53 9.32
C PHE A 5 -25.67 5.10 8.75
N ALA A 6 -26.23 4.87 7.56
CA ALA A 6 -26.13 3.59 6.87
C ALA A 6 -24.69 3.27 6.42
N THR A 7 -23.95 4.30 5.98
CA THR A 7 -22.54 4.15 5.58
C THR A 7 -21.65 3.89 6.80
N LEU A 8 -21.95 4.50 7.92
CA LEU A 8 -21.23 4.28 9.18
C LEU A 8 -21.46 2.86 9.73
N LEU A 9 -22.66 2.31 9.54
CA LEU A 9 -23.01 0.96 10.02
C LEU A 9 -22.31 -0.15 9.24
N VAL A 10 -21.95 0.08 7.97
CA VAL A 10 -21.20 -0.88 7.15
C VAL A 10 -19.73 -0.96 7.56
N PHE A 11 -19.19 0.11 8.17
CA PHE A 11 -17.81 0.15 8.65
C PHE A 11 -17.60 -0.46 10.05
N THR A 12 -18.68 -0.66 10.80
CA THR A 12 -18.61 -1.17 12.18
C THR A 12 -18.15 -2.63 12.33
N PRO A 13 -18.44 -3.58 11.43
CA PRO A 13 -17.94 -4.95 11.61
C PRO A 13 -16.42 -5.09 11.48
N PHE A 14 -15.74 -4.11 10.89
CA PHE A 14 -14.29 -4.16 10.73
C PHE A 14 -13.52 -3.88 12.03
N ILE A 15 -14.15 -3.18 12.98
CA ILE A 15 -13.54 -2.83 14.27
C ILE A 15 -13.71 -3.96 15.30
N ALA A 16 -14.70 -4.81 15.14
CA ALA A 16 -14.99 -5.90 16.10
C ALA A 16 -13.96 -7.05 16.07
N SER A 17 -13.11 -7.14 15.04
CA SER A 17 -12.06 -8.15 14.94
C SER A 17 -10.77 -7.77 15.69
N ALA A 18 -10.74 -6.61 16.34
CA ALA A 18 -9.56 -6.08 17.04
C ALA A 18 -9.25 -6.74 18.39
N GLN A 19 -10.04 -7.72 18.83
CA GLN A 19 -9.93 -8.28 20.17
C GLN A 19 -8.79 -9.30 20.37
N ALA A 20 -8.00 -9.61 19.36
CA ALA A 20 -6.90 -10.59 19.45
C ALA A 20 -5.51 -9.97 19.32
N ILE A 21 -5.37 -8.68 19.56
CA ILE A 21 -4.08 -8.00 19.43
C ILE A 21 -3.46 -7.87 20.83
N THR A 22 -2.78 -8.91 21.23
CA THR A 22 -2.08 -8.97 22.52
C THR A 22 -0.70 -8.32 22.45
N ASP A 23 -0.20 -8.00 21.25
CA ASP A 23 1.14 -7.50 21.05
C ASP A 23 1.19 -6.40 19.97
N VAL A 24 1.82 -5.27 20.28
CA VAL A 24 1.97 -4.12 19.38
C VAL A 24 2.68 -4.53 18.07
N ASN A 25 3.62 -5.46 18.15
CA ASN A 25 4.34 -5.99 17.00
C ASN A 25 3.43 -6.76 16.03
N SER A 26 2.52 -7.56 16.57
CA SER A 26 1.53 -8.30 15.78
C SER A 26 0.55 -7.36 15.09
N LEU A 27 0.17 -6.27 15.73
CA LEU A 27 -0.70 -5.24 15.15
C LEU A 27 -0.01 -4.55 13.98
N THR A 28 1.23 -4.12 14.16
CA THR A 28 2.02 -3.45 13.12
C THR A 28 2.20 -4.36 11.91
N TYR A 29 2.49 -5.64 12.13
CA TYR A 29 2.65 -6.62 11.06
C TYR A 29 1.36 -6.85 10.27
N LYS A 30 0.23 -7.04 10.97
CA LYS A 30 -1.08 -7.19 10.32
C LYS A 30 -1.48 -5.94 9.55
N LEU A 31 -1.29 -4.76 10.13
CA LEU A 31 -1.62 -3.49 9.49
C LEU A 31 -0.77 -3.25 8.23
N THR A 32 0.52 -3.57 8.29
CA THR A 32 1.42 -3.47 7.14
C THR A 32 1.04 -4.44 6.02
N ASN A 33 0.68 -5.68 6.36
CA ASN A 33 0.22 -6.65 5.37
C ASN A 33 -1.09 -6.23 4.68
N ILE A 34 -2.07 -5.81 5.45
CA ILE A 34 -3.33 -5.29 4.90
C ILE A 34 -3.06 -4.08 4.01
N GLY A 35 -2.22 -3.16 4.46
CA GLY A 35 -1.82 -1.99 3.70
C GLY A 35 -1.14 -2.36 2.37
N ASN A 36 -0.25 -3.35 2.35
CA ASN A 36 0.40 -3.83 1.13
C ASN A 36 -0.62 -4.40 0.12
N VAL A 37 -1.52 -5.27 0.57
CA VAL A 37 -2.54 -5.87 -0.29
C VAL A 37 -3.49 -4.81 -0.86
N VAL A 38 -3.96 -3.90 -0.03
CA VAL A 38 -4.83 -2.79 -0.48
C VAL A 38 -4.10 -1.92 -1.50
N LEU A 39 -2.83 -1.63 -1.26
CA LEU A 39 -2.03 -0.82 -2.17
C LEU A 39 -1.84 -1.50 -3.54
N GLU A 40 -1.51 -2.79 -3.55
CA GLU A 40 -1.35 -3.55 -4.79
C GLU A 40 -2.64 -3.53 -5.62
N ILE A 41 -3.79 -3.71 -4.97
CA ILE A 41 -5.10 -3.63 -5.63
C ILE A 41 -5.35 -2.23 -6.18
N LEU A 42 -5.08 -1.18 -5.41
CA LEU A 42 -5.27 0.21 -5.84
C LEU A 42 -4.36 0.57 -7.02
N ILE A 43 -3.11 0.14 -7.00
CA ILE A 43 -2.17 0.35 -8.11
C ILE A 43 -2.65 -0.38 -9.36
N ALA A 44 -3.09 -1.64 -9.22
CA ALA A 44 -3.62 -2.41 -10.34
C ALA A 44 -4.82 -1.71 -10.99
N PHE A 45 -5.78 -1.24 -10.21
CA PHE A 45 -6.93 -0.49 -10.72
C PHE A 45 -6.52 0.84 -11.38
N ALA A 46 -5.58 1.56 -10.78
CA ALA A 46 -5.08 2.82 -11.34
C ALA A 46 -4.39 2.60 -12.69
N VAL A 47 -3.57 1.57 -12.81
CA VAL A 47 -2.91 1.20 -14.08
C VAL A 47 -3.93 0.81 -15.13
N ILE A 48 -4.89 -0.05 -14.80
CA ILE A 48 -5.98 -0.45 -15.72
C ILE A 48 -6.75 0.79 -16.20
N TYR A 49 -7.07 1.70 -15.28
CA TYR A 49 -7.75 2.95 -15.62
C TYR A 49 -6.94 3.80 -16.61
N ILE A 50 -5.65 3.99 -16.38
CA ILE A 50 -4.77 4.75 -17.25
C ILE A 50 -4.67 4.11 -18.64
N VAL A 51 -4.50 2.79 -18.70
CA VAL A 51 -4.46 2.04 -19.96
C VAL A 51 -5.77 2.17 -20.71
N PHE A 52 -6.90 2.05 -20.03
CA PHE A 52 -8.22 2.24 -20.63
C PHE A 52 -8.40 3.64 -21.22
N GLN A 53 -7.99 4.67 -20.49
CA GLN A 53 -8.02 6.04 -20.98
C GLN A 53 -7.06 6.25 -22.17
N ALA A 54 -5.90 5.62 -22.17
CA ALA A 54 -4.97 5.67 -23.28
C ALA A 54 -5.57 5.03 -24.57
N VAL A 55 -6.24 3.91 -24.45
CA VAL A 55 -6.96 3.27 -25.56
C VAL A 55 -8.06 4.20 -26.09
N ARG A 56 -8.85 4.80 -25.21
CA ARG A 56 -9.86 5.79 -25.58
C ARG A 56 -9.26 7.00 -26.31
N PHE A 57 -8.08 7.45 -25.88
CA PHE A 57 -7.37 8.55 -26.51
C PHE A 57 -6.97 8.21 -27.95
N ILE A 58 -6.52 6.99 -28.21
CA ILE A 58 -6.20 6.52 -29.56
C ILE A 58 -7.47 6.44 -30.41
N MET A 59 -8.55 5.93 -29.83
CA MET A 59 -9.84 5.77 -30.55
C MET A 59 -10.55 7.09 -30.84
N ALA A 60 -10.28 8.14 -30.07
CA ALA A 60 -10.88 9.46 -30.26
C ALA A 60 -10.42 10.14 -31.60
N GLY A 61 -9.34 9.66 -32.20
CA GLY A 61 -8.89 10.09 -33.52
C GLY A 61 -8.72 11.59 -33.66
N ASN A 62 -9.49 12.23 -34.55
CA ASN A 62 -9.38 13.66 -34.89
C ASN A 62 -10.33 14.56 -34.09
N ASP A 63 -10.99 14.08 -33.05
CA ASP A 63 -11.88 14.88 -32.21
C ASP A 63 -11.07 15.63 -31.14
N PRO A 64 -10.89 16.98 -31.25
CA PRO A 64 -10.08 17.72 -30.32
C PRO A 64 -10.70 17.83 -28.91
N GLU A 65 -12.02 17.91 -28.80
CA GLU A 65 -12.71 18.00 -27.50
C GLU A 65 -12.66 16.67 -26.74
N GLY A 66 -12.93 15.56 -27.41
CA GLY A 66 -12.85 14.23 -26.83
C GLY A 66 -11.44 13.90 -26.33
N ARG A 67 -10.41 14.25 -27.11
CA ARG A 67 -9.01 14.05 -26.72
C ARG A 67 -8.58 14.90 -25.53
N ALA A 68 -9.04 16.15 -25.44
CA ALA A 68 -8.75 17.03 -24.31
C ALA A 68 -9.32 16.46 -23.00
N THR A 69 -10.56 15.98 -23.00
CA THR A 69 -11.21 15.39 -21.84
C THR A 69 -10.50 14.10 -21.39
N ILE A 70 -10.11 13.25 -22.33
CA ILE A 70 -9.40 12.00 -22.03
C ILE A 70 -8.00 12.27 -21.50
N ARG A 71 -7.30 13.25 -22.08
CA ARG A 71 -5.98 13.70 -21.61
C ARG A 71 -6.03 14.16 -20.16
N ASP A 72 -7.03 14.95 -19.79
CA ASP A 72 -7.22 15.40 -18.41
C ASP A 72 -7.47 14.20 -17.47
N GLY A 73 -8.26 13.22 -17.90
CA GLY A 73 -8.47 11.99 -17.16
C GLY A 73 -7.18 11.19 -16.92
N ILE A 74 -6.30 11.12 -17.92
CA ILE A 74 -4.99 10.47 -17.80
C ILE A 74 -4.10 11.23 -16.80
N LEU A 75 -4.04 12.56 -16.93
CA LEU A 75 -3.22 13.39 -16.03
C LEU A 75 -3.66 13.24 -14.57
N TRP A 76 -4.96 13.32 -14.30
CA TRP A 76 -5.49 13.13 -12.96
C TRP A 76 -5.28 11.71 -12.44
N GLY A 77 -5.36 10.70 -13.29
CA GLY A 77 -5.03 9.32 -12.96
C GLY A 77 -3.57 9.14 -12.52
N ILE A 78 -2.64 9.75 -13.24
CA ILE A 78 -1.21 9.75 -12.91
C ILE A 78 -0.95 10.50 -11.60
N VAL A 79 -1.56 11.65 -11.39
CA VAL A 79 -1.45 12.42 -10.15
C VAL A 79 -1.97 11.59 -8.96
N GLY A 80 -3.13 10.95 -9.11
CA GLY A 80 -3.69 10.07 -8.09
C GLY A 80 -2.76 8.91 -7.74
N LEU A 81 -2.20 8.24 -8.75
CA LEU A 81 -1.23 7.17 -8.55
C LEU A 81 0.03 7.68 -7.83
N PHE A 82 0.54 8.84 -8.22
CA PHE A 82 1.69 9.46 -7.58
C PHE A 82 1.43 9.75 -6.10
N VAL A 83 0.27 10.30 -5.76
CA VAL A 83 -0.10 10.57 -4.36
C VAL A 83 -0.15 9.29 -3.54
N ILE A 84 -0.77 8.23 -4.07
CA ILE A 84 -0.86 6.92 -3.39
C ILE A 84 0.55 6.37 -3.12
N LEU A 85 1.42 6.37 -4.11
CA LEU A 85 2.79 5.86 -3.98
C LEU A 85 3.63 6.71 -3.02
N SER A 86 3.43 8.04 -3.00
CA SER A 86 4.13 8.95 -2.11
C SER A 86 3.74 8.72 -0.65
N ILE A 87 2.46 8.58 -0.35
CA ILE A 87 1.96 8.29 1.00
C ILE A 87 2.53 6.95 1.48
N TRP A 88 2.48 5.94 0.63
CA TRP A 88 3.00 4.62 1.00
C TRP A 88 4.51 4.59 1.18
N GLY A 89 5.24 5.30 0.31
CA GLY A 89 6.69 5.47 0.44
C GLY A 89 7.05 6.14 1.77
N LEU A 90 6.31 7.18 2.17
CA LEU A 90 6.49 7.85 3.44
C LEU A 90 6.22 6.92 4.63
N VAL A 91 5.13 6.14 4.58
CA VAL A 91 4.81 5.13 5.60
C VAL A 91 5.93 4.11 5.72
N LYS A 92 6.48 3.61 4.61
CA LYS A 92 7.62 2.68 4.63
C LYS A 92 8.87 3.28 5.26
N ILE A 93 9.20 4.51 4.95
CA ILE A 93 10.34 5.21 5.54
C ILE A 93 10.16 5.33 7.05
N LEU A 94 8.99 5.76 7.49
CA LEU A 94 8.67 5.89 8.91
C LEU A 94 8.77 4.55 9.64
N THR A 95 8.13 3.50 9.11
CA THR A 95 8.15 2.18 9.74
C THR A 95 9.55 1.58 9.79
N ASN A 96 10.37 1.79 8.78
CA ASN A 96 11.76 1.32 8.78
C ASN A 96 12.62 2.11 9.76
N THR A 97 12.42 3.41 9.87
CA THR A 97 13.16 4.28 10.80
C THR A 97 12.88 3.89 12.25
N PHE A 98 11.62 3.63 12.60
CA PHE A 98 11.25 3.20 13.94
C PHE A 98 11.61 1.75 14.26
N ARG A 99 11.75 0.89 13.24
CA ARG A 99 12.16 -0.51 13.41
C ARG A 99 13.65 -0.71 13.61
N THR A 100 14.47 0.23 13.20
CA THR A 100 15.93 0.06 13.22
C THR A 100 16.49 -0.07 14.65
N ASP A 101 15.76 0.40 15.66
CA ASP A 101 16.20 0.32 17.05
C ASP A 101 15.93 -1.04 17.75
N THR A 102 15.10 -1.91 17.16
CA THR A 102 14.70 -3.13 17.86
C THR A 102 15.10 -4.43 17.14
N ALA A 103 15.58 -4.34 15.92
CA ALA A 103 15.93 -5.51 15.10
C ALA A 103 17.37 -5.46 14.61
N ALA A 104 18.30 -5.25 15.50
CA ALA A 104 19.60 -5.86 15.27
C ALA A 104 19.38 -7.38 15.35
N PRO A 105 19.58 -8.14 14.27
CA PRO A 105 19.53 -9.58 14.36
C PRO A 105 20.65 -10.02 15.29
N VAL A 106 20.27 -10.42 16.48
CA VAL A 106 21.17 -10.93 17.52
C VAL A 106 21.91 -12.20 17.05
N ASN A 107 21.64 -12.67 15.85
CA ASN A 107 22.09 -13.95 15.33
C ASN A 107 23.30 -13.85 14.38
N GLN A 108 23.93 -12.69 14.28
CA GLN A 108 25.19 -12.56 13.55
C GLN A 108 26.40 -12.42 14.48
N TYR A 109 26.41 -13.17 15.57
CA TYR A 109 27.69 -13.47 16.16
C TYR A 109 28.40 -14.46 15.24
N PRO A 110 29.61 -14.13 14.76
CA PRO A 110 30.41 -15.13 14.06
C PRO A 110 30.52 -16.33 15.00
N GLN A 111 29.99 -17.46 14.55
CA GLN A 111 30.15 -18.72 15.25
C GLN A 111 31.63 -18.97 15.38
N VAL A 112 32.18 -18.75 16.56
CA VAL A 112 33.55 -19.16 16.87
C VAL A 112 33.52 -20.69 16.82
N GLN A 113 33.94 -21.25 15.69
CA GLN A 113 34.17 -22.67 15.57
C GLN A 113 35.38 -23.00 16.47
N TYR A 114 35.09 -23.48 17.65
CA TYR A 114 36.12 -24.09 18.46
C TYR A 114 36.70 -25.27 17.67
N PRO A 115 38.00 -25.28 17.41
CA PRO A 115 38.59 -26.45 16.79
C PRO A 115 38.29 -27.65 17.68
N ARG A 116 37.65 -28.64 17.09
CA ARG A 116 37.34 -29.90 17.77
C ARG A 116 38.63 -30.49 18.27
N GLN A 117 38.87 -30.45 19.57
CA GLN A 117 40.03 -31.13 20.14
C GLN A 117 39.82 -32.62 19.91
N ILE A 118 40.55 -33.17 18.99
CA ILE A 118 40.68 -34.59 18.75
C ILE A 118 41.66 -35.10 19.82
N PRO A 119 41.27 -36.05 20.69
CA PRO A 119 42.16 -36.61 21.68
C PRO A 119 43.30 -37.45 21.03
#